data_2f6eaec4e76a6e3676c60756def7e49a
#
_entry.id   2f6eaec4e76a6e3676c60756def7e49a
#
_cell.length_a   1.000
_cell.length_b   1.000
_cell.length_c   1.000
_cell.angle_alpha   90.00
_cell.angle_beta   90.00
_cell.angle_gamma   90.00
#
_symmetry.space_group_name_H-M   'P 1'
#
loop_
_entity.id
_entity.type
_entity.pdbx_description
1 polymer ?
#
loop_
_entity_poly.entity_id
_entity_poly.type
_entity_poly.pdbx_seq_one_letter_code
_entity_poly.pdbx_strand_id
1 'polypeptide(L)'
;CEKYPIISIEDGLDEEDWEGWQKLTARLGDKVQLVGDDLFVTNTERLAKGIELGAGNAILIKLNQIGSVSETLEAIKMAHKAGYTAISSHRSGETADTTIADLAVALNTCQIKTGAPSRSERVAKYNQLLRIEEELGASAVYPGMKAFNVKQD
;
A
#
# COMPACT_ATOMS: atom_id res chain seq x y z
N CYS A 1 0.60 -13.79 -14.93
CA CYS A 1 1.57 -12.71 -15.06
C CYS A 1 2.36 -12.77 -16.36
N GLU A 2 2.70 -13.97 -16.90
CA GLU A 2 3.45 -14.08 -18.18
C GLU A 2 2.72 -13.50 -19.40
N LYS A 3 1.40 -13.55 -19.41
CA LYS A 3 0.57 -13.12 -20.55
C LYS A 3 0.19 -11.64 -20.50
N TYR A 4 0.14 -11.04 -19.31
CA TYR A 4 -0.31 -9.66 -19.10
C TYR A 4 0.67 -8.90 -18.20
N PRO A 5 0.81 -7.57 -18.37
CA PRO A 5 1.74 -6.74 -17.60
C PRO A 5 1.22 -6.48 -16.17
N ILE A 6 1.03 -7.54 -15.40
CA ILE A 6 0.57 -7.45 -14.00
C ILE A 6 1.78 -7.20 -13.12
N ILE A 7 1.77 -6.08 -12.38
CA ILE A 7 2.83 -5.68 -11.47
C ILE A 7 2.41 -5.71 -9.99
N SER A 8 1.10 -5.77 -9.72
CA SER A 8 0.57 -5.81 -8.35
C SER A 8 -0.73 -6.59 -8.30
N ILE A 9 -0.90 -7.40 -7.26
CA ILE A 9 -2.12 -8.16 -6.96
C ILE A 9 -2.49 -7.91 -5.51
N GLU A 10 -3.74 -7.49 -5.25
CA GLU A 10 -4.28 -7.28 -3.92
C GLU A 10 -5.20 -8.46 -3.57
N ASP A 11 -5.01 -9.00 -2.35
CA ASP A 11 -5.78 -10.12 -1.78
C ASP A 11 -5.99 -11.26 -2.77
N GLY A 12 -4.90 -11.79 -3.31
CA GLY A 12 -4.93 -12.89 -4.27
C GLY A 12 -5.45 -14.21 -3.71
N LEU A 13 -5.52 -14.34 -2.38
CA LEU A 13 -5.99 -15.52 -1.63
C LEU A 13 -6.78 -15.08 -0.41
N ASP A 14 -7.45 -16.04 0.25
CA ASP A 14 -8.18 -15.82 1.49
C ASP A 14 -7.29 -15.29 2.62
N GLU A 15 -7.86 -14.47 3.49
CA GLU A 15 -7.17 -13.79 4.61
C GLU A 15 -6.61 -14.74 5.68
N GLU A 16 -7.07 -15.99 5.71
CA GLU A 16 -6.58 -17.02 6.62
C GLU A 16 -5.76 -18.12 5.91
N ASP A 17 -5.65 -18.09 4.59
CA ASP A 17 -4.83 -19.03 3.83
C ASP A 17 -3.34 -18.69 3.85
N TRP A 18 -2.76 -18.66 5.03
CA TRP A 18 -1.34 -18.33 5.23
C TRP A 18 -0.39 -19.23 4.44
N GLU A 19 -0.70 -20.51 4.32
CA GLU A 19 0.09 -21.47 3.53
C GLU A 19 0.03 -21.15 2.04
N GLY A 20 -1.15 -20.82 1.52
CA GLY A 20 -1.33 -20.37 0.15
C GLY A 20 -0.57 -19.08 -0.12
N TRP A 21 -0.62 -18.11 0.79
CA TRP A 21 0.12 -16.85 0.67
C TRP A 21 1.63 -17.05 0.65
N GLN A 22 2.18 -17.95 1.47
CA GLN A 22 3.61 -18.31 1.43
C GLN A 22 3.99 -18.88 0.05
N LYS A 23 3.19 -19.82 -0.47
CA LYS A 23 3.42 -20.43 -1.79
C LYS A 23 3.31 -19.41 -2.93
N LEU A 24 2.33 -18.52 -2.85
CA LEU A 24 2.13 -17.43 -3.82
C LEU A 24 3.32 -16.48 -3.81
N THR A 25 3.78 -16.08 -2.64
CA THR A 25 4.92 -15.18 -2.46
C THR A 25 6.21 -15.81 -2.97
N ALA A 26 6.46 -17.07 -2.64
CA ALA A 26 7.63 -17.80 -3.12
C ALA A 26 7.66 -17.91 -4.65
N ARG A 27 6.50 -17.98 -5.30
CA ARG A 27 6.39 -18.13 -6.76
C ARG A 27 6.43 -16.81 -7.53
N LEU A 28 5.81 -15.76 -7.00
CA LEU A 28 5.58 -14.50 -7.72
C LEU A 28 6.21 -13.27 -7.06
N GLY A 29 6.59 -13.34 -5.79
CA GLY A 29 6.99 -12.17 -5.00
C GLY A 29 8.20 -11.40 -5.53
N ASP A 30 9.06 -12.04 -6.31
CA ASP A 30 10.20 -11.37 -6.97
C ASP A 30 9.77 -10.48 -8.15
N LYS A 31 8.61 -10.74 -8.76
CA LYS A 31 8.14 -10.11 -10.00
C LYS A 31 6.88 -9.28 -9.82
N VAL A 32 6.09 -9.57 -8.78
CA VAL A 32 4.77 -8.99 -8.56
C VAL A 32 4.66 -8.52 -7.12
N GLN A 33 4.19 -7.30 -6.92
CA GLN A 33 3.79 -6.80 -5.61
C GLN A 33 2.54 -7.57 -5.15
N LEU A 34 2.63 -8.25 -4.01
CA LEU A 34 1.56 -9.05 -3.42
C LEU A 34 1.06 -8.35 -2.16
N VAL A 35 -0.06 -7.67 -2.30
CA VAL A 35 -0.61 -6.78 -1.28
C VAL A 35 -1.60 -7.51 -0.40
N GLY A 36 -1.38 -7.48 0.92
CA GLY A 36 -2.38 -7.90 1.90
C GLY A 36 -3.24 -6.71 2.33
N ASP A 37 -4.52 -6.72 1.99
CA ASP A 37 -5.57 -5.87 2.54
C ASP A 37 -6.22 -6.58 3.73
N ASP A 38 -7.12 -7.52 3.47
CA ASP A 38 -7.80 -8.28 4.52
C ASP A 38 -6.85 -9.25 5.24
N LEU A 39 -5.77 -9.68 4.59
CA LEU A 39 -4.71 -10.47 5.23
C LEU A 39 -4.10 -9.75 6.44
N PHE A 40 -3.83 -8.44 6.34
CA PHE A 40 -3.13 -7.67 7.36
C PHE A 40 -3.99 -6.70 8.16
N VAL A 41 -5.09 -6.22 7.60
CA VAL A 41 -6.05 -5.27 8.20
C VAL A 41 -5.40 -4.07 8.91
N THR A 42 -4.27 -3.56 8.38
CA THR A 42 -3.46 -2.48 8.99
C THR A 42 -3.00 -2.82 10.42
N ASN A 43 -2.94 -4.11 10.78
CA ASN A 43 -2.64 -4.59 12.11
C ASN A 43 -1.20 -5.10 12.21
N THR A 44 -0.44 -4.60 13.20
CA THR A 44 0.98 -4.94 13.39
C THR A 44 1.21 -6.39 13.75
N GLU A 45 0.31 -7.04 14.49
CA GLU A 45 0.46 -8.45 14.87
C GLU A 45 0.28 -9.36 13.65
N ARG A 46 -0.74 -9.09 12.81
CA ARG A 46 -0.94 -9.85 11.56
C ARG A 46 0.19 -9.58 10.56
N LEU A 47 0.66 -8.34 10.47
CA LEU A 47 1.81 -8.01 9.63
C LEU A 47 3.09 -8.73 10.10
N ALA A 48 3.36 -8.73 11.40
CA ALA A 48 4.51 -9.46 11.97
C ALA A 48 4.47 -10.95 11.62
N LYS A 49 3.30 -11.58 11.76
CA LYS A 49 3.07 -12.98 11.36
C LYS A 49 3.36 -13.18 9.86
N GLY A 50 2.87 -12.29 9.01
CA GLY A 50 3.11 -12.37 7.56
C GLY A 50 4.58 -12.23 7.20
N ILE A 51 5.30 -11.32 7.85
CA ILE A 51 6.74 -11.13 7.68
C ILE A 51 7.50 -12.41 8.10
N GLU A 52 7.18 -12.98 9.25
CA GLU A 52 7.79 -14.22 9.75
C GLU A 52 7.57 -15.39 8.80
N LEU A 53 6.36 -15.51 8.26
CA LEU A 53 5.98 -16.59 7.33
C LEU A 53 6.44 -16.34 5.89
N GLY A 54 6.86 -15.15 5.53
CA GLY A 54 7.14 -14.77 4.14
C GLY A 54 5.86 -14.73 3.28
N ALA A 55 4.77 -14.24 3.85
CA ALA A 55 3.45 -14.14 3.22
C ALA A 55 3.18 -12.71 2.75
N GLY A 56 3.04 -12.50 1.43
CA GLY A 56 2.95 -11.18 0.83
C GLY A 56 4.30 -10.45 0.76
N ASN A 57 4.30 -9.25 0.20
CA ASN A 57 5.45 -8.34 0.18
C ASN A 57 5.02 -6.86 0.22
N ALA A 58 3.74 -6.60 0.43
CA ALA A 58 3.18 -5.26 0.57
C ALA A 58 1.94 -5.28 1.48
N ILE A 59 1.65 -4.15 2.10
CA ILE A 59 0.47 -3.95 2.94
C ILE A 59 -0.39 -2.81 2.43
N LEU A 60 -1.71 -2.99 2.42
CA LEU A 60 -2.66 -1.91 2.24
C LEU A 60 -2.93 -1.23 3.58
N ILE A 61 -2.84 0.08 3.61
CA ILE A 61 -2.99 0.89 4.83
C ILE A 61 -4.32 1.63 4.79
N LYS A 62 -5.18 1.34 5.74
CA LYS A 62 -6.48 1.98 5.97
C LYS A 62 -6.51 2.55 7.38
N LEU A 63 -6.37 3.86 7.52
CA LEU A 63 -6.31 4.56 8.82
C LEU A 63 -7.43 4.17 9.79
N ASN A 64 -8.67 4.10 9.30
CA ASN A 64 -9.82 3.81 10.15
C ASN A 64 -10.07 2.31 10.37
N GLN A 65 -9.28 1.43 9.78
CA GLN A 65 -9.38 -0.01 10.01
C GLN A 65 -8.75 -0.39 11.34
N ILE A 66 -7.58 0.17 11.65
CA ILE A 66 -6.96 0.06 12.96
C ILE A 66 -7.46 1.16 13.92
N GLY A 67 -7.85 2.34 13.40
CA GLY A 67 -8.52 3.39 14.15
C GLY A 67 -7.60 4.36 14.90
N SER A 68 -6.29 4.22 14.78
CA SER A 68 -5.29 5.08 15.42
C SER A 68 -4.20 5.44 14.43
N VAL A 69 -3.85 6.72 14.35
CA VAL A 69 -2.73 7.20 13.52
C VAL A 69 -1.41 6.60 14.01
N SER A 70 -1.19 6.52 15.32
CA SER A 70 0.04 5.95 15.88
C SER A 70 0.25 4.50 15.47
N GLU A 71 -0.78 3.66 15.56
CA GLU A 71 -0.70 2.26 15.15
C GLU A 71 -0.53 2.12 13.64
N THR A 72 -1.16 3.01 12.85
CA THR A 72 -0.95 3.09 11.41
C THR A 72 0.52 3.39 11.08
N LEU A 73 1.13 4.36 11.75
CA LEU A 73 2.55 4.70 11.59
C LEU A 73 3.45 3.52 11.96
N GLU A 74 3.11 2.78 13.00
CA GLU A 74 3.86 1.58 13.41
C GLU A 74 3.78 0.48 12.35
N ALA A 75 2.59 0.23 11.78
CA ALA A 75 2.41 -0.74 10.72
C ALA A 75 3.24 -0.37 9.47
N ILE A 76 3.22 0.89 9.04
CA ILE A 76 4.02 1.36 7.90
C ILE A 76 5.52 1.20 8.17
N LYS A 77 5.99 1.62 9.36
CA LYS A 77 7.41 1.48 9.74
C LYS A 77 7.85 0.02 9.79
N MET A 78 7.01 -0.86 10.31
CA MET A 78 7.27 -2.31 10.36
C MET A 78 7.38 -2.89 8.96
N ALA A 79 6.44 -2.56 8.07
CA ALA A 79 6.46 -2.97 6.66
C ALA A 79 7.77 -2.56 5.99
N HIS A 80 8.12 -1.28 6.04
CA HIS A 80 9.34 -0.75 5.42
C HIS A 80 10.61 -1.39 5.97
N LYS A 81 10.69 -1.64 7.28
CA LYS A 81 11.85 -2.33 7.88
C LYS A 81 12.01 -3.76 7.40
N ALA A 82 10.92 -4.41 7.02
CA ALA A 82 10.92 -5.77 6.49
C ALA A 82 11.09 -5.83 4.96
N GLY A 83 11.23 -4.68 4.29
CA GLY A 83 11.31 -4.59 2.83
C GLY A 83 9.95 -4.70 2.12
N TYR A 84 8.85 -4.63 2.87
CA TYR A 84 7.51 -4.55 2.30
C TYR A 84 7.21 -3.12 1.86
N THR A 85 6.47 -2.97 0.78
CA THR A 85 5.87 -1.70 0.40
C THR A 85 4.55 -1.46 1.14
N ALA A 86 4.14 -0.21 1.23
CA ALA A 86 2.86 0.17 1.80
C ALA A 86 2.07 1.00 0.78
N ILE A 87 0.76 0.84 0.75
CA ILE A 87 -0.14 1.59 -0.11
C ILE A 87 -1.13 2.33 0.78
N SER A 88 -1.14 3.66 0.76
CA SER A 88 -2.14 4.46 1.45
C SER A 88 -3.49 4.33 0.73
N SER A 89 -4.55 3.96 1.44
CA SER A 89 -5.82 3.58 0.81
C SER A 89 -7.02 4.32 1.37
N HIS A 90 -7.94 4.61 0.46
CA HIS A 90 -9.30 5.02 0.76
C HIS A 90 -10.15 3.85 1.29
N ARG A 91 -11.41 4.15 1.60
CA ARG A 91 -12.47 3.16 1.85
C ARG A 91 -13.54 3.25 0.77
N SER A 92 -14.48 2.28 0.77
CA SER A 92 -15.65 2.29 -0.14
C SER A 92 -16.56 3.51 0.09
N GLY A 93 -16.80 3.88 1.34
CA GLY A 93 -17.41 5.16 1.75
C GLY A 93 -16.32 6.18 2.07
N GLU A 94 -16.39 7.34 1.44
CA GLU A 94 -15.38 8.41 1.59
C GLU A 94 -16.02 9.78 1.75
N THR A 95 -15.21 10.71 2.25
CA THR A 95 -15.49 12.14 2.35
C THR A 95 -14.43 12.93 1.57
N ALA A 96 -14.55 14.25 1.53
CA ALA A 96 -13.54 15.13 0.93
C ALA A 96 -12.27 15.30 1.80
N ASP A 97 -12.12 14.58 2.92
CA ASP A 97 -10.90 14.56 3.72
C ASP A 97 -9.70 14.09 2.90
N THR A 98 -8.54 14.70 3.09
CA THR A 98 -7.34 14.47 2.29
C THR A 98 -6.18 13.85 3.06
N THR A 99 -6.39 13.48 4.32
CA THR A 99 -5.33 12.98 5.23
C THR A 99 -4.53 11.83 4.63
N ILE A 100 -5.16 10.92 3.89
CA ILE A 100 -4.43 9.80 3.27
C ILE A 100 -3.43 10.23 2.19
N ALA A 101 -3.65 11.37 1.53
CA ALA A 101 -2.70 11.92 0.56
C ALA A 101 -1.47 12.50 1.28
N ASP A 102 -1.68 13.28 2.34
CA ASP A 102 -0.59 13.80 3.18
C ASP A 102 0.22 12.65 3.79
N LEU A 103 -0.45 11.62 4.29
CA LEU A 103 0.17 10.43 4.86
C LEU A 103 1.06 9.69 3.84
N ALA A 104 0.55 9.52 2.61
CA ALA A 104 1.28 8.83 1.55
C ALA A 104 2.61 9.52 1.23
N VAL A 105 2.62 10.85 1.17
CA VAL A 105 3.83 11.62 0.91
C VAL A 105 4.73 11.68 2.14
N ALA A 106 4.18 12.01 3.31
CA ALA A 106 4.95 12.18 4.55
C ALA A 106 5.72 10.93 4.97
N LEU A 107 5.18 9.74 4.69
CA LEU A 107 5.78 8.46 5.06
C LEU A 107 6.44 7.72 3.90
N ASN A 108 6.52 8.35 2.72
CA ASN A 108 7.05 7.74 1.51
C ASN A 108 6.46 6.35 1.23
N THR A 109 5.14 6.20 1.36
CA THR A 109 4.49 4.96 0.91
C THR A 109 4.59 4.83 -0.61
N CYS A 110 4.80 5.95 -1.30
CA CYS A 110 5.00 6.05 -2.74
C CYS A 110 3.83 5.55 -3.60
N GLN A 111 2.77 5.09 -2.97
CA GLN A 111 1.59 4.52 -3.62
C GLN A 111 0.33 4.96 -2.89
N ILE A 112 -0.72 5.25 -3.65
CA ILE A 112 -2.04 5.58 -3.13
C ILE A 112 -3.12 4.85 -3.93
N LYS A 113 -4.08 4.24 -3.23
CA LYS A 113 -5.30 3.67 -3.78
C LYS A 113 -6.46 4.56 -3.39
N THR A 114 -6.95 5.41 -4.29
CA THR A 114 -7.96 6.41 -3.93
C THR A 114 -9.11 6.57 -4.95
N GLY A 115 -9.31 5.56 -5.77
CA GLY A 115 -10.40 5.49 -6.74
C GLY A 115 -10.14 6.26 -8.03
N ALA A 116 -11.09 6.21 -8.94
CA ALA A 116 -11.00 6.95 -10.19
C ALA A 116 -11.13 8.47 -9.94
N PRO A 117 -10.48 9.34 -10.73
CA PRO A 117 -10.57 10.79 -10.60
C PRO A 117 -11.91 11.31 -11.18
N SER A 118 -13.03 10.86 -10.63
CA SER A 118 -14.35 11.22 -11.10
C SER A 118 -15.31 11.73 -10.02
N ARG A 119 -15.39 11.09 -8.85
CA ARG A 119 -16.16 11.60 -7.72
C ARG A 119 -15.33 12.60 -6.92
N SER A 120 -15.99 13.65 -6.40
CA SER A 120 -15.31 14.74 -5.69
C SER A 120 -14.51 14.28 -4.46
N GLU A 121 -15.01 13.30 -3.71
CA GLU A 121 -14.32 12.73 -2.56
C GLU A 121 -13.03 11.97 -2.96
N ARG A 122 -12.93 11.49 -4.20
CA ARG A 122 -11.71 10.88 -4.73
C ARG A 122 -10.78 11.93 -5.32
N VAL A 123 -11.33 12.85 -6.11
CA VAL A 123 -10.58 13.97 -6.72
C VAL A 123 -9.94 14.86 -5.66
N ALA A 124 -10.55 15.01 -4.48
CA ALA A 124 -9.97 15.77 -3.38
C ALA A 124 -8.56 15.28 -3.00
N LYS A 125 -8.31 13.96 -2.99
CA LYS A 125 -6.99 13.37 -2.69
C LYS A 125 -5.98 13.67 -3.79
N TYR A 126 -6.37 13.55 -5.06
CA TYR A 126 -5.50 13.90 -6.19
C TYR A 126 -5.15 15.39 -6.19
N ASN A 127 -6.12 16.25 -5.93
CA ASN A 127 -5.87 17.70 -5.81
C ASN A 127 -4.94 18.02 -4.63
N GLN A 128 -5.03 17.27 -3.54
CA GLN A 128 -4.11 17.45 -2.41
C GLN A 128 -2.68 17.04 -2.78
N LEU A 129 -2.49 15.96 -3.53
CA LEU A 129 -1.16 15.58 -4.04
C LEU A 129 -0.57 16.67 -4.93
N LEU A 130 -1.37 17.32 -5.79
CA LEU A 130 -0.91 18.46 -6.59
C LEU A 130 -0.49 19.65 -5.74
N ARG A 131 -1.21 19.97 -4.65
CA ARG A 131 -0.82 21.04 -3.72
C ARG A 131 0.48 20.72 -2.99
N ILE A 132 0.63 19.45 -2.56
CA ILE A 132 1.88 19.00 -1.92
C ILE A 132 3.05 19.08 -2.90
N GLU A 133 2.87 18.70 -4.17
CA GLU A 133 3.88 18.83 -5.21
C GLU A 133 4.28 20.29 -5.43
N GLU A 134 3.32 21.22 -5.47
CA GLU A 134 3.58 22.66 -5.58
C GLU A 134 4.39 23.19 -4.38
N GLU A 135 4.04 22.76 -3.15
CA GLU A 135 4.74 23.15 -1.93
C GLU A 135 6.18 22.61 -1.88
N LEU A 136 6.38 21.36 -2.29
CA LEU A 136 7.70 20.71 -2.32
C LEU A 136 8.59 21.27 -3.47
N GLY A 137 7.99 21.76 -4.54
CA GLY A 137 8.72 22.30 -5.69
C GLY A 137 9.75 21.32 -6.24
N ALA A 138 11.01 21.76 -6.33
CA ALA A 138 12.12 20.96 -6.86
C ALA A 138 12.48 19.73 -6.01
N SER A 139 11.95 19.63 -4.79
CA SER A 139 12.13 18.46 -3.91
C SER A 139 11.12 17.37 -4.15
N ALA A 140 10.06 17.63 -4.94
CA ALA A 140 9.06 16.64 -5.29
C ALA A 140 9.67 15.55 -6.18
N VAL A 141 9.43 14.28 -5.82
CA VAL A 141 9.90 13.13 -6.57
C VAL A 141 8.74 12.18 -6.83
N TYR A 142 8.52 11.84 -8.10
CA TYR A 142 7.62 10.76 -8.49
C TYR A 142 8.43 9.50 -8.80
N PRO A 143 8.38 8.46 -7.95
CA PRO A 143 9.27 7.30 -8.07
C PRO A 143 8.93 6.39 -9.24
N GLY A 144 7.70 6.44 -9.79
CA GLY A 144 7.26 5.54 -10.85
C GLY A 144 7.40 4.08 -10.45
N MET A 145 7.99 3.27 -11.31
CA MET A 145 8.19 1.82 -11.04
C MET A 145 9.09 1.53 -9.83
N LYS A 146 9.93 2.49 -9.41
CA LYS A 146 10.77 2.33 -8.21
C LYS A 146 9.96 2.32 -6.90
N ALA A 147 8.65 2.64 -6.96
CA ALA A 147 7.75 2.49 -5.82
C ALA A 147 7.47 1.02 -5.46
N PHE A 148 7.74 0.10 -6.37
CA PHE A 148 7.52 -1.34 -6.19
C PHE A 148 8.82 -2.03 -5.78
N ASN A 149 8.71 -3.00 -4.86
CA ASN A 149 9.83 -3.80 -4.35
C ASN A 149 10.05 -5.08 -5.18
N VAL A 150 9.86 -5.00 -6.48
CA VAL A 150 9.98 -6.13 -7.41
C VAL A 150 11.15 -5.93 -8.37
N LYS A 151 11.72 -7.02 -8.87
CA LYS A 151 12.77 -6.96 -9.89
C LYS A 151 12.18 -6.38 -11.17
N GLN A 152 12.83 -5.35 -11.67
CA GLN A 152 12.52 -4.75 -12.97
C GLN A 152 13.52 -5.33 -13.99
N ASP A 153 13.01 -5.99 -15.00
CA ASP A 153 13.83 -6.48 -16.14
C ASP A 153 14.27 -5.31 -17.03
#